data_4f39eb44ee7a93bee45ca02390bf58ab
#
_entry.id   4f39eb44ee7a93bee45ca02390bf58ab
#
_cell.length_a   1.000
_cell.length_b   1.000
_cell.length_c   1.000
_cell.angle_alpha   90.00
_cell.angle_beta   90.00
_cell.angle_gamma   90.00
#
_symmetry.space_group_name_H-M   'P 1'
#
loop_
_entity.id
_entity.type
_entity.pdbx_description
1 polymer ?
#
loop_
_entity_poly.entity_id
_entity_poly.type
_entity_poly.pdbx_seq_one_letter_code
_entity_poly.pdbx_strand_id
1 'polypeptide(L)'
;MTCMDETTKAADSGVTDTLTTPEEWRGFLGRYDERYMKNEASDQELADLLDEDEWDLLEEEGRLEQWLGEAPSSEEELAAAEERLGVRFPPGLRGFFLASNGWKRVKGWVDLVRPCGEVTWMRDSDAGSSVIRIYGEDPANDDYVQLFRRSIEVAGGEDFWLLDPTSAGPDGEWAAYLFAPKYGDLQEFSSFSALFHDGYEDMD
;
A
#
# COMPACT_ATOMS: atom_id res chain seq x y z
N MET A 1 -19.55 21.80 32.80
CA MET A 1 -19.40 20.35 32.96
C MET A 1 -20.19 19.72 31.83
N THR A 2 -19.57 19.60 30.65
CA THR A 2 -20.20 19.14 29.44
C THR A 2 -19.24 18.09 28.85
N CYS A 3 -19.69 16.82 28.87
CA CYS A 3 -18.95 15.70 28.31
C CYS A 3 -18.84 15.91 26.80
N MET A 4 -17.65 15.89 26.29
CA MET A 4 -17.37 15.66 24.87
C MET A 4 -17.51 14.16 24.62
N ASP A 5 -18.43 13.84 23.74
CA ASP A 5 -18.72 12.49 23.25
C ASP A 5 -17.66 12.21 22.17
N GLU A 6 -16.69 11.36 22.49
CA GLU A 6 -15.73 10.85 21.52
C GLU A 6 -16.43 9.79 20.67
N THR A 7 -16.89 10.21 19.51
CA THR A 7 -17.38 9.28 18.50
C THR A 7 -16.18 8.65 17.78
N THR A 8 -15.63 7.61 18.36
CA THR A 8 -14.77 6.66 17.64
C THR A 8 -15.63 6.01 16.55
N LYS A 9 -15.48 6.47 15.32
CA LYS A 9 -16.10 5.83 14.16
C LYS A 9 -15.37 4.50 13.92
N ALA A 10 -15.86 3.43 14.53
CA ALA A 10 -15.48 2.10 14.16
C ALA A 10 -15.90 1.89 12.69
N ALA A 11 -14.94 1.64 11.82
CA ALA A 11 -15.21 1.24 10.45
C ALA A 11 -16.03 -0.05 10.49
N ASP A 12 -17.18 -0.01 9.82
CA ASP A 12 -18.04 -1.16 9.63
C ASP A 12 -17.26 -2.22 8.85
N SER A 13 -16.87 -3.30 9.54
CA SER A 13 -16.19 -4.43 8.92
C SER A 13 -17.18 -5.26 8.10
N GLY A 14 -17.52 -4.76 6.92
CA GLY A 14 -17.96 -5.66 5.85
C GLY A 14 -16.83 -6.66 5.63
N VAL A 15 -17.18 -7.96 5.61
CA VAL A 15 -16.21 -9.03 5.32
C VAL A 15 -15.69 -8.79 3.90
N THR A 16 -14.59 -8.05 3.78
CA THR A 16 -13.83 -7.99 2.54
C THR A 16 -13.09 -9.31 2.43
N ASP A 17 -13.36 -10.08 1.38
CA ASP A 17 -12.63 -11.31 1.10
C ASP A 17 -11.13 -10.96 1.05
N THR A 18 -10.36 -11.55 1.96
CA THR A 18 -8.91 -11.35 2.01
C THR A 18 -8.28 -11.93 0.75
N LEU A 19 -7.67 -11.08 -0.06
CA LEU A 19 -6.98 -11.52 -1.28
C LEU A 19 -5.64 -12.15 -0.90
N THR A 20 -5.45 -13.42 -1.22
CA THR A 20 -4.24 -14.18 -0.84
C THR A 20 -3.53 -14.83 -2.02
N THR A 21 -4.24 -15.05 -3.12
CA THR A 21 -3.68 -15.69 -4.31
C THR A 21 -3.40 -14.68 -5.42
N PRO A 22 -2.43 -14.95 -6.30
CA PRO A 22 -2.15 -14.09 -7.45
C PRO A 22 -3.35 -13.92 -8.39
N GLU A 23 -4.21 -14.92 -8.50
CA GLU A 23 -5.42 -14.90 -9.34
C GLU A 23 -6.47 -13.93 -8.78
N GLU A 24 -6.72 -13.98 -7.45
CA GLU A 24 -7.61 -13.05 -6.77
C GLU A 24 -7.11 -11.61 -6.92
N TRP A 25 -5.81 -11.40 -6.71
CA TRP A 25 -5.18 -10.09 -6.88
C TRP A 25 -5.29 -9.57 -8.31
N ARG A 26 -4.97 -10.38 -9.34
CA ARG A 26 -5.13 -9.94 -10.75
C ARG A 26 -6.57 -9.53 -11.07
N GLY A 27 -7.54 -10.30 -10.57
CA GLY A 27 -8.94 -9.96 -10.75
C GLY A 27 -9.35 -8.66 -10.05
N PHE A 28 -8.83 -8.41 -8.85
CA PHE A 28 -9.08 -7.19 -8.11
C PHE A 28 -8.39 -5.98 -8.76
N LEU A 29 -7.09 -6.10 -9.06
CA LEU A 29 -6.29 -5.04 -9.65
C LEU A 29 -6.80 -4.62 -11.04
N GLY A 30 -7.32 -5.58 -11.83
CA GLY A 30 -7.98 -5.27 -13.10
C GLY A 30 -9.21 -4.37 -12.92
N ARG A 31 -10.05 -4.67 -11.91
CA ARG A 31 -11.21 -3.79 -11.61
C ARG A 31 -10.77 -2.43 -11.04
N TYR A 32 -9.68 -2.41 -10.27
CA TYR A 32 -9.09 -1.19 -9.74
C TYR A 32 -8.63 -0.27 -10.87
N ASP A 33 -7.88 -0.83 -11.81
CA ASP A 33 -7.37 -0.15 -13.00
C ASP A 33 -8.51 0.43 -13.86
N GLU A 34 -9.50 -0.41 -14.21
CA GLU A 34 -10.68 0.01 -14.97
C GLU A 34 -11.42 1.18 -14.28
N ARG A 35 -11.58 1.11 -12.95
CA ARG A 35 -12.29 2.15 -12.19
C ARG A 35 -11.48 3.44 -12.12
N TYR A 36 -10.17 3.33 -11.85
CA TYR A 36 -9.27 4.46 -11.82
C TYR A 36 -9.27 5.20 -13.17
N MET A 37 -9.11 4.47 -14.27
CA MET A 37 -9.11 5.05 -15.61
C MET A 37 -10.41 5.74 -15.97
N LYS A 38 -11.53 5.21 -15.48
CA LYS A 38 -12.84 5.79 -15.75
C LYS A 38 -13.14 7.05 -14.92
N ASN A 39 -12.72 7.07 -13.66
CA ASN A 39 -13.18 8.07 -12.69
C ASN A 39 -12.14 9.15 -12.41
N GLU A 40 -10.85 8.79 -12.36
CA GLU A 40 -9.79 9.64 -11.82
C GLU A 40 -8.79 10.11 -12.89
N ALA A 41 -8.62 9.34 -13.97
CA ALA A 41 -7.61 9.66 -14.94
C ALA A 41 -8.08 10.74 -15.92
N SER A 42 -7.39 11.88 -15.92
CA SER A 42 -7.42 12.82 -17.03
C SER A 42 -6.38 12.43 -18.09
N ASP A 43 -6.56 12.87 -19.34
CA ASP A 43 -5.59 12.61 -20.41
C ASP A 43 -4.16 13.05 -20.03
N GLN A 44 -4.03 14.11 -19.20
CA GLN A 44 -2.74 14.61 -18.73
C GLN A 44 -2.13 13.70 -17.66
N GLU A 45 -2.94 13.18 -16.74
CA GLU A 45 -2.47 12.24 -15.71
C GLU A 45 -2.04 10.91 -16.31
N LEU A 46 -2.69 10.50 -17.38
CA LEU A 46 -2.29 9.34 -18.18
C LEU A 46 -0.92 9.52 -18.85
N ALA A 47 -0.70 10.68 -19.45
CA ALA A 47 0.58 11.02 -20.07
C ALA A 47 1.72 11.08 -19.04
N ASP A 48 1.42 11.53 -17.82
CA ASP A 48 2.42 11.59 -16.73
C ASP A 48 2.75 10.21 -16.12
N LEU A 49 1.86 9.21 -16.29
CA LEU A 49 2.04 7.86 -15.77
C LEU A 49 2.89 6.96 -16.68
N LEU A 50 2.88 7.24 -17.96
CA LEU A 50 3.54 6.45 -19.00
C LEU A 50 4.79 7.20 -19.45
N ASP A 51 5.88 6.50 -19.70
CA ASP A 51 6.97 7.09 -20.46
C ASP A 51 6.60 7.21 -21.97
N GLU A 52 7.40 7.99 -22.70
CA GLU A 52 7.13 8.31 -24.11
C GLU A 52 7.06 7.05 -24.99
N ASP A 53 7.89 6.04 -24.68
CA ASP A 53 7.95 4.77 -25.40
C ASP A 53 6.73 3.88 -25.10
N GLU A 54 6.25 3.87 -23.85
CA GLU A 54 5.04 3.12 -23.43
C GLU A 54 3.78 3.76 -24.03
N TRP A 55 3.71 5.08 -24.12
CA TRP A 55 2.60 5.78 -24.75
C TRP A 55 2.48 5.44 -26.23
N ASP A 56 3.58 5.52 -26.97
CA ASP A 56 3.64 5.24 -28.40
C ASP A 56 3.24 3.78 -28.72
N LEU A 57 3.66 2.82 -27.88
CA LEU A 57 3.28 1.41 -28.00
C LEU A 57 1.78 1.19 -27.79
N LEU A 58 1.19 1.87 -26.82
CA LEU A 58 -0.25 1.73 -26.51
C LEU A 58 -1.12 2.38 -27.61
N GLU A 59 -0.66 3.48 -28.19
CA GLU A 59 -1.35 4.14 -29.30
C GLU A 59 -1.29 3.33 -30.59
N GLU A 60 -0.13 2.74 -30.93
CA GLU A 60 0.05 1.88 -32.09
C GLU A 60 -0.76 0.58 -32.04
N GLU A 61 -0.90 -0.02 -30.86
CA GLU A 61 -1.65 -1.25 -30.65
C GLU A 61 -3.16 -1.03 -30.48
N GLY A 62 -3.62 0.23 -30.36
CA GLY A 62 -5.00 0.57 -30.05
C GLY A 62 -5.43 0.10 -28.65
N ARG A 63 -4.47 -0.17 -27.79
CA ARG A 63 -4.60 -0.70 -26.45
C ARG A 63 -4.19 0.36 -25.44
N LEU A 64 -5.08 1.28 -25.15
CA LEU A 64 -5.02 2.03 -23.90
C LEU A 64 -5.58 1.14 -22.75
N GLU A 65 -5.20 -0.10 -22.71
CA GLU A 65 -5.35 -0.93 -21.52
C GLU A 65 -4.20 -0.58 -20.58
N GLN A 66 -4.41 0.49 -19.84
CA GLN A 66 -3.42 1.01 -18.92
C GLN A 66 -3.47 0.18 -17.66
N TRP A 67 -2.41 -0.56 -17.47
CA TRP A 67 -2.16 -1.31 -16.25
C TRP A 67 -1.30 -0.46 -15.32
N LEU A 68 -1.84 -0.06 -14.16
CA LEU A 68 -1.14 0.74 -13.15
C LEU A 68 -0.02 -0.05 -12.44
N GLY A 69 0.07 -1.33 -12.69
CA GLY A 69 1.02 -2.25 -12.05
C GLY A 69 2.28 -2.48 -12.86
N GLU A 70 3.18 -3.22 -12.23
CA GLU A 70 4.43 -3.69 -12.82
C GLU A 70 4.33 -5.18 -13.17
N ALA A 71 5.31 -5.69 -13.92
CA ALA A 71 5.39 -7.14 -14.19
C ALA A 71 5.44 -7.93 -12.87
N PRO A 72 4.77 -9.10 -12.78
CA PRO A 72 4.78 -9.94 -11.60
C PRO A 72 6.22 -10.29 -11.15
N SER A 73 6.46 -10.32 -9.84
CA SER A 73 7.72 -10.86 -9.31
C SER A 73 7.77 -12.38 -9.42
N SER A 74 8.97 -12.92 -9.43
CA SER A 74 9.23 -14.35 -9.27
C SER A 74 9.28 -14.75 -7.79
N GLU A 75 9.10 -16.04 -7.51
CA GLU A 75 9.30 -16.60 -6.15
C GLU A 75 10.74 -16.41 -5.64
N GLU A 76 11.71 -16.34 -6.55
CA GLU A 76 13.12 -16.11 -6.21
C GLU A 76 13.35 -14.67 -5.74
N GLU A 77 12.74 -13.69 -6.40
CA GLU A 77 12.79 -12.27 -5.99
C GLU A 77 12.09 -12.06 -4.65
N LEU A 78 10.94 -12.70 -4.43
CA LEU A 78 10.25 -12.68 -3.15
C LEU A 78 11.10 -13.29 -2.03
N ALA A 79 11.69 -14.46 -2.26
CA ALA A 79 12.54 -15.11 -1.27
C ALA A 79 13.77 -14.25 -0.91
N ALA A 80 14.36 -13.57 -1.90
CA ALA A 80 15.48 -12.65 -1.67
C ALA A 80 15.05 -11.41 -0.85
N ALA A 81 13.85 -10.86 -1.10
CA ALA A 81 13.31 -9.75 -0.32
C ALA A 81 13.01 -10.16 1.13
N GLU A 82 12.41 -11.32 1.34
CA GLU A 82 12.14 -11.91 2.67
C GLU A 82 13.43 -12.19 3.45
N GLU A 83 14.46 -12.73 2.79
CA GLU A 83 15.78 -12.96 3.40
C GLU A 83 16.44 -11.64 3.82
N ARG A 84 16.41 -10.63 2.95
CA ARG A 84 16.98 -9.29 3.21
C ARG A 84 16.30 -8.62 4.41
N LEU A 85 14.98 -8.76 4.54
CA LEU A 85 14.20 -8.15 5.61
C LEU A 85 14.19 -9.01 6.89
N GLY A 86 14.54 -10.29 6.79
CA GLY A 86 14.52 -11.23 7.91
C GLY A 86 13.10 -11.63 8.35
N VAL A 87 12.10 -11.49 7.48
CA VAL A 87 10.70 -11.84 7.72
C VAL A 87 10.11 -12.52 6.50
N ARG A 88 9.08 -13.33 6.71
CA ARG A 88 8.29 -13.91 5.62
C ARG A 88 7.03 -13.09 5.43
N PHE A 89 6.80 -12.58 4.22
CA PHE A 89 5.62 -11.77 3.92
C PHE A 89 4.31 -12.52 4.19
N PRO A 90 3.24 -11.80 4.60
CA PRO A 90 1.91 -12.36 4.77
C PRO A 90 1.35 -12.84 3.42
N PRO A 91 0.39 -13.77 3.43
CA PRO A 91 -0.17 -14.35 2.21
C PRO A 91 -0.67 -13.30 1.22
N GLY A 92 -1.40 -12.28 1.70
CA GLY A 92 -1.94 -11.21 0.86
C GLY A 92 -0.85 -10.42 0.13
N LEU A 93 0.21 -10.01 0.82
CA LEU A 93 1.32 -9.27 0.22
C LEU A 93 2.09 -10.14 -0.79
N ARG A 94 2.31 -11.44 -0.48
CA ARG A 94 2.93 -12.37 -1.43
C ARG A 94 2.10 -12.54 -2.68
N GLY A 95 0.79 -12.75 -2.52
CA GLY A 95 -0.15 -12.87 -3.64
C GLY A 95 -0.16 -11.63 -4.53
N PHE A 96 -0.10 -10.45 -3.92
CA PHE A 96 0.03 -9.18 -4.63
C PHE A 96 1.29 -9.13 -5.48
N PHE A 97 2.47 -9.36 -4.92
CA PHE A 97 3.72 -9.31 -5.68
C PHE A 97 3.79 -10.33 -6.83
N LEU A 98 3.19 -11.50 -6.65
CA LEU A 98 3.07 -12.51 -7.71
C LEU A 98 2.00 -12.16 -8.77
N ALA A 99 1.15 -11.17 -8.50
CA ALA A 99 0.21 -10.61 -9.48
C ALA A 99 0.78 -9.36 -10.16
N SER A 100 1.40 -8.47 -9.37
CA SER A 100 2.04 -7.23 -9.81
C SER A 100 3.15 -6.84 -8.83
N ASN A 101 4.36 -6.62 -9.33
CA ASN A 101 5.52 -6.26 -8.49
C ASN A 101 5.62 -4.74 -8.30
N GLY A 102 4.54 -4.12 -7.90
CA GLY A 102 4.39 -2.69 -7.69
C GLY A 102 3.05 -2.19 -8.23
N TRP A 103 2.60 -1.02 -7.76
CA TRP A 103 1.34 -0.43 -8.18
C TRP A 103 1.35 1.08 -8.01
N LYS A 104 0.93 1.82 -9.03
CA LYS A 104 0.85 3.27 -9.02
C LYS A 104 -0.57 3.71 -8.59
N ARG A 105 -0.69 4.93 -8.06
CA ARG A 105 -1.97 5.59 -7.77
C ARG A 105 -2.88 4.79 -6.83
N VAL A 106 -2.47 4.68 -5.59
CA VAL A 106 -3.28 4.12 -4.51
C VAL A 106 -3.84 5.24 -3.62
N LYS A 107 -4.65 4.85 -2.62
CA LYS A 107 -5.24 5.77 -1.64
C LYS A 107 -4.17 6.57 -0.89
N GLY A 108 -4.53 7.82 -0.58
CA GLY A 108 -3.68 8.77 0.11
C GLY A 108 -2.74 9.48 -0.86
N TRP A 109 -1.81 10.23 -0.31
CA TRP A 109 -0.72 10.85 -1.07
C TRP A 109 0.44 9.84 -1.20
N VAL A 110 0.12 8.67 -1.74
CA VAL A 110 1.05 7.57 -1.98
C VAL A 110 1.26 7.42 -3.48
N ASP A 111 2.50 7.60 -3.92
CA ASP A 111 2.84 7.57 -5.33
C ASP A 111 2.92 6.15 -5.87
N LEU A 112 3.49 5.24 -5.07
CA LEU A 112 3.84 3.90 -5.51
C LEU A 112 3.79 2.89 -4.36
N VAL A 113 3.11 1.77 -4.58
CA VAL A 113 3.39 0.51 -3.86
C VAL A 113 4.68 -0.04 -4.44
N ARG A 114 5.71 -0.15 -3.62
CA ARG A 114 7.07 -0.48 -4.04
C ARG A 114 7.19 -1.91 -4.58
N PRO A 115 8.06 -2.15 -5.54
CA PRO A 115 8.49 -3.52 -5.88
C PRO A 115 9.04 -4.27 -4.65
N CYS A 116 8.88 -5.59 -4.60
CA CYS A 116 9.32 -6.39 -3.46
C CYS A 116 10.81 -6.21 -3.11
N GLY A 117 11.64 -5.96 -4.12
CA GLY A 117 13.07 -5.66 -3.94
C GLY A 117 13.36 -4.31 -3.25
N GLU A 118 12.41 -3.38 -3.25
CA GLU A 118 12.54 -2.03 -2.69
C GLU A 118 11.79 -1.85 -1.37
N VAL A 119 10.94 -2.80 -0.99
CA VAL A 119 10.29 -2.81 0.33
C VAL A 119 11.35 -2.79 1.42
N THR A 120 11.18 -1.95 2.43
CA THR A 120 12.18 -1.75 3.48
C THR A 120 11.52 -1.59 4.86
N TRP A 121 12.30 -1.71 5.93
CA TRP A 121 11.82 -1.26 7.23
C TRP A 121 11.66 0.26 7.21
N MET A 122 10.57 0.78 7.76
CA MET A 122 10.37 2.24 7.83
C MET A 122 11.53 2.97 8.51
N ARG A 123 12.14 2.34 9.51
CA ARG A 123 13.32 2.88 10.22
C ARG A 123 14.58 3.00 9.35
N ASP A 124 14.64 2.26 8.25
CA ASP A 124 15.81 2.18 7.38
C ASP A 124 15.64 3.00 6.09
N SER A 125 14.41 3.53 5.82
CA SER A 125 14.18 4.48 4.74
C SER A 125 14.53 5.92 5.18
N ASP A 126 14.95 6.76 4.25
CA ASP A 126 15.30 8.16 4.53
C ASP A 126 14.09 8.95 5.06
N ALA A 127 12.93 8.78 4.41
CA ALA A 127 11.70 9.45 4.79
C ALA A 127 11.18 8.93 6.14
N GLY A 128 11.09 7.62 6.31
CA GLY A 128 10.62 6.98 7.53
C GLY A 128 11.52 7.27 8.74
N SER A 129 12.85 7.21 8.57
CA SER A 129 13.79 7.56 9.64
C SER A 129 13.64 9.02 10.09
N SER A 130 13.35 9.93 9.15
CA SER A 130 13.08 11.34 9.46
C SER A 130 11.78 11.51 10.23
N VAL A 131 10.71 10.81 9.86
CA VAL A 131 9.44 10.78 10.59
C VAL A 131 9.65 10.25 12.00
N ILE A 132 10.32 9.11 12.17
CA ILE A 132 10.62 8.51 13.48
C ILE A 132 11.39 9.48 14.37
N ARG A 133 12.34 10.22 13.82
CA ARG A 133 13.10 11.24 14.56
C ARG A 133 12.21 12.39 15.01
N ILE A 134 11.38 12.92 14.13
CA ILE A 134 10.50 14.07 14.42
C ILE A 134 9.45 13.68 15.47
N TYR A 135 8.78 12.54 15.29
CA TYR A 135 7.77 12.07 16.24
C TYR A 135 8.37 11.69 17.59
N GLY A 136 9.60 11.20 17.61
CA GLY A 136 10.33 10.85 18.83
C GLY A 136 10.79 12.03 19.69
N GLU A 137 10.61 13.28 19.24
CA GLU A 137 10.87 14.47 20.03
C GLU A 137 9.79 14.69 21.12
N ASP A 138 8.58 14.15 20.92
CA ASP A 138 7.48 14.22 21.88
C ASP A 138 7.15 12.82 22.44
N PRO A 139 7.32 12.58 23.75
CA PRO A 139 6.98 11.30 24.38
C PRO A 139 5.51 10.88 24.22
N ALA A 140 4.60 11.80 23.92
CA ALA A 140 3.21 11.47 23.64
C ALA A 140 3.06 10.59 22.37
N ASN A 141 4.07 10.58 21.50
CA ASN A 141 4.11 9.81 20.28
C ASN A 141 4.87 8.46 20.41
N ASP A 142 5.23 8.03 21.61
CA ASP A 142 6.03 6.81 21.80
C ASP A 142 5.41 5.58 21.16
N ASP A 143 4.08 5.43 21.19
CA ASP A 143 3.38 4.30 20.55
C ASP A 143 3.53 4.33 19.02
N TYR A 144 3.42 5.50 18.39
CA TYR A 144 3.68 5.68 16.96
C TYR A 144 5.12 5.34 16.60
N VAL A 145 6.07 5.86 17.37
CA VAL A 145 7.50 5.60 17.14
C VAL A 145 7.84 4.12 17.23
N GLN A 146 7.24 3.40 18.20
CA GLN A 146 7.42 1.96 18.33
C GLN A 146 6.82 1.20 17.14
N LEU A 147 5.61 1.58 16.68
CA LEU A 147 4.99 1.02 15.49
C LEU A 147 5.88 1.24 14.27
N PHE A 148 6.30 2.48 14.00
CA PHE A 148 7.11 2.82 12.84
C PHE A 148 8.44 2.06 12.80
N ARG A 149 9.08 1.86 13.95
CA ARG A 149 10.37 1.14 14.03
C ARG A 149 10.26 -0.35 13.71
N ARG A 150 9.10 -0.97 13.95
CA ARG A 150 8.88 -2.41 13.71
C ARG A 150 8.09 -2.69 12.44
N SER A 151 7.62 -1.65 11.74
CA SER A 151 6.84 -1.79 10.51
C SER A 151 7.72 -1.80 9.27
N ILE A 152 7.25 -2.51 8.26
CA ILE A 152 7.76 -2.50 6.90
C ILE A 152 7.02 -1.42 6.11
N GLU A 153 7.74 -0.57 5.40
CA GLU A 153 7.23 0.41 4.45
C GLU A 153 7.06 -0.27 3.09
N VAL A 154 5.81 -0.52 2.70
CA VAL A 154 5.47 -1.17 1.43
C VAL A 154 5.08 -0.17 0.35
N ALA A 155 4.68 1.03 0.74
CA ALA A 155 4.36 2.10 -0.18
C ALA A 155 4.69 3.45 0.45
N GLY A 156 4.96 4.46 -0.37
CA GLY A 156 5.32 5.78 0.10
C GLY A 156 5.15 6.86 -0.96
N GLY A 157 5.12 8.09 -0.47
CA GLY A 157 4.96 9.37 -1.13
C GLY A 157 5.02 10.44 -0.04
N GLU A 158 4.01 11.31 0.03
CA GLU A 158 3.79 12.15 1.22
C GLU A 158 3.24 11.31 2.39
N ASP A 159 2.43 10.28 2.11
CA ASP A 159 1.88 9.32 3.05
C ASP A 159 2.59 7.97 2.94
N PHE A 160 2.39 7.11 3.96
CA PHE A 160 3.04 5.80 4.06
C PHE A 160 2.01 4.68 4.21
N TRP A 161 2.23 3.58 3.51
CA TRP A 161 1.58 2.31 3.81
C TRP A 161 2.56 1.41 4.54
N LEU A 162 2.18 1.00 5.75
CA LEU A 162 3.02 0.24 6.66
C LEU A 162 2.37 -1.11 6.98
N LEU A 163 3.20 -2.12 7.17
CA LEU A 163 2.76 -3.44 7.66
C LEU A 163 3.54 -3.81 8.92
N ASP A 164 2.85 -4.27 9.96
CA ASP A 164 3.46 -4.69 11.23
C ASP A 164 3.62 -6.22 11.31
N PRO A 165 4.85 -6.76 11.13
CA PRO A 165 5.09 -8.21 11.21
C PRO A 165 4.78 -8.82 12.58
N THR A 166 4.66 -8.00 13.63
CA THR A 166 4.39 -8.49 14.99
C THR A 166 2.90 -8.68 15.28
N SER A 167 2.03 -8.25 14.34
CA SER A 167 0.57 -8.28 14.46
C SER A 167 -0.10 -9.44 13.73
N ALA A 168 0.65 -10.51 13.39
CA ALA A 168 0.13 -11.61 12.60
C ALA A 168 -1.13 -12.21 13.21
N GLY A 169 -2.22 -12.21 12.43
CA GLY A 169 -3.49 -12.86 12.76
C GLY A 169 -3.46 -14.39 12.60
N PRO A 170 -4.57 -15.07 12.92
CA PRO A 170 -4.68 -16.53 12.77
C PRO A 170 -4.56 -17.00 11.32
N ASP A 171 -4.88 -16.15 10.36
CA ASP A 171 -4.77 -16.34 8.90
C ASP A 171 -3.37 -16.06 8.36
N GLY A 172 -2.48 -15.55 9.22
CA GLY A 172 -1.12 -15.15 8.86
C GLY A 172 -1.01 -13.74 8.26
N GLU A 173 -2.13 -13.02 8.13
CA GLU A 173 -2.12 -11.62 7.69
C GLU A 173 -1.59 -10.70 8.79
N TRP A 174 -0.98 -9.59 8.38
CA TRP A 174 -0.46 -8.57 9.27
C TRP A 174 -1.36 -7.34 9.23
N ALA A 175 -1.50 -6.66 10.35
CA ALA A 175 -2.15 -5.35 10.36
C ALA A 175 -1.42 -4.39 9.42
N ALA A 176 -2.20 -3.65 8.66
CA ALA A 176 -1.74 -2.63 7.73
C ALA A 176 -2.15 -1.24 8.24
N TYR A 177 -1.37 -0.23 7.89
CA TYR A 177 -1.60 1.14 8.30
C TYR A 177 -1.40 2.11 7.15
N LEU A 178 -2.32 3.06 7.02
CA LEU A 178 -2.11 4.29 6.27
C LEU A 178 -1.71 5.38 7.26
N PHE A 179 -0.54 5.93 7.11
CA PHE A 179 -0.03 7.00 7.94
C PHE A 179 0.18 8.29 7.13
N ALA A 180 -0.53 9.36 7.52
CA ALA A 180 -0.45 10.68 6.93
C ALA A 180 0.31 11.65 7.86
N PRO A 181 1.64 11.81 7.70
CA PRO A 181 2.49 12.58 8.62
C PRO A 181 2.06 14.04 8.77
N LYS A 182 1.57 14.64 7.70
CA LYS A 182 1.12 16.04 7.66
C LYS A 182 -0.02 16.33 8.64
N TYR A 183 -0.88 15.35 8.86
CA TYR A 183 -2.06 15.45 9.72
C TYR A 183 -1.88 14.71 11.05
N GLY A 184 -0.85 13.90 11.18
CA GLY A 184 -0.65 12.99 12.31
C GLY A 184 -1.71 11.90 12.37
N ASP A 185 -2.34 11.57 11.24
CA ASP A 185 -3.41 10.58 11.14
C ASP A 185 -2.83 9.20 10.85
N LEU A 186 -3.33 8.21 11.59
CA LEU A 186 -2.95 6.81 11.46
C LEU A 186 -4.22 5.96 11.41
N GLN A 187 -4.49 5.36 10.26
CA GLN A 187 -5.62 4.45 10.06
C GLN A 187 -5.12 3.01 10.06
N GLU A 188 -5.79 2.13 10.81
CA GLU A 188 -5.46 0.72 10.92
C GLU A 188 -6.43 -0.14 10.10
N PHE A 189 -5.89 -1.14 9.41
CA PHE A 189 -6.62 -2.12 8.60
C PHE A 189 -6.20 -3.53 9.02
N SER A 190 -7.11 -4.49 8.87
CA SER A 190 -6.85 -5.89 9.25
C SER A 190 -5.78 -6.58 8.40
N SER A 191 -5.53 -6.09 7.18
CA SER A 191 -4.57 -6.67 6.25
C SER A 191 -4.17 -5.68 5.14
N PHE A 192 -3.15 -6.04 4.37
CA PHE A 192 -2.76 -5.31 3.17
C PHE A 192 -3.89 -5.27 2.13
N SER A 193 -4.63 -6.36 1.96
CA SER A 193 -5.77 -6.37 1.02
C SER A 193 -6.92 -5.47 1.50
N ALA A 194 -7.17 -5.39 2.81
CA ALA A 194 -8.17 -4.48 3.36
C ALA A 194 -7.83 -3.00 3.11
N LEU A 195 -6.55 -2.65 3.22
CA LEU A 195 -6.07 -1.30 2.89
C LEU A 195 -6.25 -0.98 1.39
N PHE A 196 -5.98 -1.93 0.50
CA PHE A 196 -6.24 -1.76 -0.93
C PHE A 196 -7.73 -1.63 -1.26
N HIS A 197 -8.58 -2.42 -0.61
CA HIS A 197 -10.05 -2.35 -0.79
C HIS A 197 -10.60 -0.98 -0.37
N ASP A 198 -10.12 -0.45 0.75
CA ASP A 198 -10.50 0.87 1.23
C ASP A 198 -10.13 1.97 0.20
N GLY A 199 -8.93 1.87 -0.40
CA GLY A 199 -8.53 2.75 -1.50
C GLY A 199 -9.38 2.60 -2.76
N TYR A 200 -9.84 1.39 -3.06
CA TYR A 200 -10.74 1.13 -4.18
C TYR A 200 -12.14 1.73 -3.95
N GLU A 201 -12.65 1.64 -2.72
CA GLU A 201 -13.97 2.18 -2.38
C GLU A 201 -14.00 3.71 -2.40
N ASP A 202 -12.91 4.36 -2.06
CA ASP A 202 -12.78 5.82 -2.04
C ASP A 202 -12.70 6.47 -3.45
N MET A 203 -12.59 5.67 -4.53
CA MET A 203 -12.59 6.17 -5.91
C MET A 203 -13.99 6.48 -6.48
N ASP A 204 -15.02 6.71 -5.67
CA ASP A 204 -16.38 7.08 -6.10
C ASP A 204 -16.58 8.58 -6.31
#